data_d746d192352763ef3cccb3e2a3eb0a11
#
_entry.id   d746d192352763ef3cccb3e2a3eb0a11
#
_cell.length_a   1.000
_cell.length_b   1.000
_cell.length_c   1.000
_cell.angle_alpha   90.00
_cell.angle_beta   90.00
_cell.angle_gamma   90.00
#
_symmetry.space_group_name_H-M   'P 1'
#
loop_
_entity.id
_entity.type
_entity.pdbx_description
1 polymer ?
#
loop_
_entity_poly.entity_id
_entity_poly.type
_entity_poly.pdbx_seq_one_letter_code
_entity_poly.pdbx_strand_id
1 'polypeptide(L)'
;MTTTPPDRKDVHVAVLMGGWSAEREVSLSSGKECAAALEAEGFRVTRVDVDPNLAATLTALKPRVCFNALHGRWGEDGCVQGLLEILAIPYTHSGVLASSLAMHKEQTKRIVAKYGVPVAEALLVTPAQALADHVMSPPYVAKPIAEGSSVGVVIVKEGANRPPEAIGRIPVTRDNEIMVEPFIPGRELTCGVIGDKVTAIIDIVAAGHLEFYDYEAKYAPGGSKHILPAAIPGHVAERVQRHTLAAHKALGCRGVSRCDFRWDEAKDQLVFLEINTQPGMTPTSLIPELGAHAGMSFGQLVAWLVADASLNR
;
A
#
# COMPACT_ATOMS: atom_id res chain seq x y z
N MET A 1 -21.75 11.07 -28.06
CA MET A 1 -22.98 10.66 -27.37
C MET A 1 -22.67 10.73 -25.88
N THR A 2 -23.15 11.74 -25.18
CA THR A 2 -23.02 11.86 -23.72
C THR A 2 -24.03 10.91 -23.09
N THR A 3 -23.59 9.70 -22.76
CA THR A 3 -24.45 8.78 -21.99
C THR A 3 -24.53 9.33 -20.56
N THR A 4 -25.74 9.62 -20.10
CA THR A 4 -26.00 9.93 -18.69
C THR A 4 -25.39 8.82 -17.83
N PRO A 5 -24.63 9.13 -16.77
CA PRO A 5 -24.14 8.10 -15.85
C PRO A 5 -25.31 7.23 -15.36
N PRO A 6 -25.12 5.92 -15.25
CA PRO A 6 -26.19 5.04 -14.75
C PRO A 6 -26.56 5.44 -13.31
N ASP A 7 -27.83 5.26 -12.95
CA ASP A 7 -28.25 5.41 -11.56
C ASP A 7 -27.45 4.43 -10.68
N ARG A 8 -26.96 4.87 -9.54
CA ARG A 8 -26.09 4.05 -8.66
C ARG A 8 -26.75 2.72 -8.27
N LYS A 9 -28.06 2.69 -8.08
CA LYS A 9 -28.84 1.46 -7.77
C LYS A 9 -28.79 0.41 -8.90
N ASP A 10 -28.53 0.82 -10.12
CA ASP A 10 -28.40 -0.08 -11.28
C ASP A 10 -26.96 -0.59 -11.44
N VAL A 11 -26.03 -0.06 -10.68
CA VAL A 11 -24.63 -0.50 -10.67
C VAL A 11 -24.44 -1.57 -9.60
N HIS A 12 -24.23 -2.81 -10.05
CA HIS A 12 -23.91 -3.94 -9.17
C HIS A 12 -22.42 -3.99 -8.91
N VAL A 13 -22.03 -3.79 -7.65
CA VAL A 13 -20.62 -3.82 -7.19
C VAL A 13 -20.37 -5.10 -6.39
N ALA A 14 -19.40 -5.91 -6.83
CA ALA A 14 -18.86 -7.00 -6.02
C ALA A 14 -17.68 -6.47 -5.20
N VAL A 15 -17.79 -6.45 -3.89
CA VAL A 15 -16.69 -6.09 -2.98
C VAL A 15 -15.90 -7.35 -2.65
N LEU A 16 -14.68 -7.44 -3.19
CA LEU A 16 -13.75 -8.55 -2.97
C LEU A 16 -13.03 -8.34 -1.66
N MET A 17 -13.13 -9.26 -0.71
CA MET A 17 -12.56 -9.16 0.62
C MET A 17 -12.12 -10.53 1.14
N GLY A 18 -11.43 -10.59 2.26
CA GLY A 18 -10.96 -11.83 2.88
C GLY A 18 -9.75 -12.41 2.15
N GLY A 19 -9.94 -13.48 1.42
CA GLY A 19 -8.86 -14.23 0.79
C GLY A 19 -8.06 -15.06 1.79
N TRP A 20 -6.87 -15.50 1.41
CA TRP A 20 -6.03 -16.38 2.23
C TRP A 20 -4.61 -15.85 2.46
N SER A 21 -4.42 -14.53 2.33
CA SER A 21 -3.18 -13.88 2.73
C SER A 21 -3.08 -13.74 4.26
N ALA A 22 -1.88 -13.39 4.74
CA ALA A 22 -1.68 -13.06 6.15
C ALA A 22 -2.50 -11.84 6.61
N GLU A 23 -3.00 -11.02 5.66
CA GLU A 23 -3.76 -9.80 5.91
C GLU A 23 -5.28 -10.00 5.75
N ARG A 24 -5.76 -11.27 5.80
CA ARG A 24 -7.19 -11.62 5.65
C ARG A 24 -8.12 -10.80 6.54
N GLU A 25 -7.80 -10.67 7.82
CA GLU A 25 -8.65 -9.95 8.78
C GLU A 25 -8.73 -8.44 8.46
N VAL A 26 -7.63 -7.86 8.01
CA VAL A 26 -7.60 -6.46 7.56
C VAL A 26 -8.47 -6.29 6.31
N SER A 27 -8.40 -7.24 5.39
CA SER A 27 -9.21 -7.27 4.18
C SER A 27 -10.71 -7.42 4.48
N LEU A 28 -11.08 -8.30 5.40
CA LEU A 28 -12.47 -8.45 5.84
C LEU A 28 -13.01 -7.17 6.47
N SER A 29 -12.21 -6.50 7.29
CA SER A 29 -12.57 -5.22 7.89
C SER A 29 -12.75 -4.13 6.83
N SER A 30 -11.75 -3.92 5.96
CA SER A 30 -11.82 -2.94 4.87
C SER A 30 -13.02 -3.20 3.94
N GLY A 31 -13.22 -4.47 3.54
CA GLY A 31 -14.31 -4.85 2.65
C GLY A 31 -15.69 -4.64 3.26
N LYS A 32 -15.84 -4.92 4.56
CA LYS A 32 -17.10 -4.67 5.29
C LYS A 32 -17.45 -3.18 5.31
N GLU A 33 -16.49 -2.33 5.63
CA GLU A 33 -16.69 -0.89 5.71
C GLU A 33 -16.94 -0.28 4.32
N CYS A 34 -16.17 -0.68 3.31
CA CYS A 34 -16.38 -0.24 1.93
C CYS A 34 -17.76 -0.67 1.41
N ALA A 35 -18.18 -1.91 1.67
CA ALA A 35 -19.47 -2.41 1.25
C ALA A 35 -20.62 -1.62 1.90
N ALA A 36 -20.55 -1.37 3.20
CA ALA A 36 -21.56 -0.59 3.92
C ALA A 36 -21.63 0.86 3.39
N ALA A 37 -20.47 1.48 3.13
CA ALA A 37 -20.42 2.83 2.58
C ALA A 37 -21.00 2.89 1.16
N LEU A 38 -20.71 1.91 0.30
CA LEU A 38 -21.30 1.82 -1.05
C LEU A 38 -22.81 1.60 -1.03
N GLU A 39 -23.32 0.77 -0.11
CA GLU A 39 -24.76 0.59 0.11
C GLU A 39 -25.43 1.91 0.53
N ALA A 40 -24.79 2.64 1.46
CA ALA A 40 -25.27 3.97 1.89
C ALA A 40 -25.27 5.00 0.74
N GLU A 41 -24.33 4.89 -0.18
CA GLU A 41 -24.25 5.71 -1.41
C GLU A 41 -25.23 5.27 -2.52
N GLY A 42 -26.03 4.21 -2.27
CA GLY A 42 -27.10 3.74 -3.13
C GLY A 42 -26.70 2.69 -4.17
N PHE A 43 -25.51 2.09 -4.07
CA PHE A 43 -25.12 0.99 -4.97
C PHE A 43 -25.76 -0.34 -4.54
N ARG A 44 -25.98 -1.22 -5.52
CA ARG A 44 -26.29 -2.63 -5.24
C ARG A 44 -24.99 -3.37 -4.96
N VAL A 45 -24.80 -3.89 -3.75
CA VAL A 45 -23.52 -4.48 -3.31
C VAL A 45 -23.68 -5.98 -3.03
N THR A 46 -22.69 -6.76 -3.45
CA THR A 46 -22.47 -8.14 -3.00
C THR A 46 -21.09 -8.25 -2.40
N ARG A 47 -21.02 -8.71 -1.15
CA ARG A 47 -19.75 -9.03 -0.47
C ARG A 47 -19.29 -10.40 -0.92
N VAL A 48 -18.04 -10.50 -1.39
CA VAL A 48 -17.42 -11.74 -1.87
C VAL A 48 -16.21 -12.02 -1.01
N ASP A 49 -16.33 -12.99 -0.11
CA ASP A 49 -15.15 -13.57 0.58
C ASP A 49 -14.40 -14.43 -0.44
N VAL A 50 -13.20 -14.00 -0.81
CA VAL A 50 -12.47 -14.53 -1.94
C VAL A 50 -11.86 -15.89 -1.60
N ASP A 51 -12.13 -16.86 -2.45
CA ASP A 51 -11.59 -18.21 -2.42
C ASP A 51 -11.05 -18.63 -3.81
N PRO A 52 -10.44 -19.83 -3.98
CA PRO A 52 -9.95 -20.32 -5.27
C PRO A 52 -11.01 -20.42 -6.38
N ASN A 53 -12.30 -20.38 -6.05
CA ASN A 53 -13.41 -20.43 -7.01
C ASN A 53 -13.86 -19.03 -7.49
N LEU A 54 -13.11 -17.96 -7.18
CA LEU A 54 -13.48 -16.58 -7.48
C LEU A 54 -13.93 -16.38 -8.93
N ALA A 55 -13.25 -17.02 -9.91
CA ALA A 55 -13.60 -16.90 -11.32
C ALA A 55 -15.04 -17.39 -11.60
N ALA A 56 -15.42 -18.55 -11.04
CA ALA A 56 -16.75 -19.10 -11.18
C ALA A 56 -17.81 -18.23 -10.48
N THR A 57 -17.49 -17.76 -9.27
CA THR A 57 -18.35 -16.86 -8.50
C THR A 57 -18.66 -15.58 -9.27
N LEU A 58 -17.63 -14.91 -9.82
CA LEU A 58 -17.80 -13.67 -10.57
C LEU A 58 -18.53 -13.90 -11.91
N THR A 59 -18.27 -15.02 -12.58
CA THR A 59 -18.96 -15.39 -13.82
C THR A 59 -20.46 -15.61 -13.58
N ALA A 60 -20.84 -16.21 -12.46
CA ALA A 60 -22.23 -16.39 -12.08
C ALA A 60 -22.89 -15.07 -11.61
N LEU A 61 -22.17 -14.28 -10.82
CA LEU A 61 -22.67 -13.03 -10.22
C LEU A 61 -22.83 -11.91 -11.26
N LYS A 62 -21.96 -11.84 -12.25
CA LYS A 62 -21.92 -10.81 -13.33
C LYS A 62 -21.98 -9.38 -12.77
N PRO A 63 -21.09 -8.98 -11.86
CA PRO A 63 -21.08 -7.63 -11.35
C PRO A 63 -20.69 -6.65 -12.47
N ARG A 64 -21.15 -5.40 -12.37
CA ARG A 64 -20.72 -4.34 -13.27
C ARG A 64 -19.30 -3.85 -12.93
N VAL A 65 -18.92 -3.90 -11.65
CA VAL A 65 -17.63 -3.47 -11.14
C VAL A 65 -17.22 -4.37 -9.98
N CYS A 66 -15.94 -4.71 -9.89
CA CYS A 66 -15.35 -5.26 -8.69
C CYS A 66 -14.63 -4.16 -7.89
N PHE A 67 -15.03 -3.95 -6.65
CA PHE A 67 -14.28 -3.16 -5.69
C PHE A 67 -13.27 -4.08 -5.01
N ASN A 68 -11.98 -3.86 -5.27
CA ASN A 68 -10.93 -4.66 -4.64
C ASN A 68 -10.65 -4.09 -3.24
N ALA A 69 -10.94 -4.86 -2.20
CA ALA A 69 -10.61 -4.59 -0.80
C ALA A 69 -9.73 -5.71 -0.22
N LEU A 70 -9.09 -6.50 -1.08
CA LEU A 70 -8.09 -7.49 -0.66
C LEU A 70 -6.80 -6.79 -0.25
N HIS A 71 -6.07 -7.40 0.68
CA HIS A 71 -4.76 -6.93 1.11
C HIS A 71 -3.72 -8.04 1.03
N GLY A 72 -2.45 -7.63 0.81
CA GLY A 72 -1.33 -8.53 0.67
C GLY A 72 -1.37 -9.35 -0.63
N ARG A 73 -0.71 -10.51 -0.57
CA ARG A 73 -0.61 -11.42 -1.71
C ARG A 73 -1.99 -11.77 -2.28
N TRP A 74 -2.07 -11.92 -3.60
CA TRP A 74 -3.24 -12.13 -4.45
C TRP A 74 -4.08 -10.88 -4.70
N GLY A 75 -4.21 -9.98 -3.71
CA GLY A 75 -4.99 -8.76 -3.81
C GLY A 75 -4.23 -7.54 -4.33
N GLU A 76 -2.93 -7.45 -4.00
CA GLU A 76 -2.07 -6.29 -4.27
C GLU A 76 -0.95 -6.56 -5.28
N ASP A 77 -0.79 -7.81 -5.74
CA ASP A 77 0.34 -8.29 -6.54
C ASP A 77 0.04 -8.45 -8.04
N GLY A 78 -1.15 -8.05 -8.50
CA GLY A 78 -1.58 -8.16 -9.88
C GLY A 78 -2.37 -9.44 -10.20
N CYS A 79 -2.44 -10.42 -9.28
CA CYS A 79 -3.11 -11.69 -9.54
C CYS A 79 -4.62 -11.54 -9.70
N VAL A 80 -5.31 -10.90 -8.76
CA VAL A 80 -6.75 -10.66 -8.86
C VAL A 80 -7.07 -9.69 -10.00
N GLN A 81 -6.22 -8.70 -10.21
CA GLN A 81 -6.35 -7.75 -11.32
C GLN A 81 -6.30 -8.48 -12.67
N GLY A 82 -5.35 -9.42 -12.84
CA GLY A 82 -5.24 -10.23 -14.06
C GLY A 82 -6.46 -11.13 -14.29
N LEU A 83 -7.03 -11.70 -13.24
CA LEU A 83 -8.28 -12.45 -13.34
C LEU A 83 -9.43 -11.54 -13.81
N LEU A 84 -9.55 -10.34 -13.25
CA LEU A 84 -10.61 -9.38 -13.60
C LEU A 84 -10.47 -8.86 -15.04
N GLU A 85 -9.24 -8.65 -15.53
CA GLU A 85 -8.97 -8.34 -16.94
C GLU A 85 -9.45 -9.47 -17.86
N ILE A 86 -9.14 -10.74 -17.54
CA ILE A 86 -9.56 -11.92 -18.33
C ILE A 86 -11.09 -12.06 -18.34
N LEU A 87 -11.74 -11.79 -17.20
CA LEU A 87 -13.19 -11.83 -17.10
C LEU A 87 -13.89 -10.58 -17.68
N ALA A 88 -13.11 -9.60 -18.15
CA ALA A 88 -13.61 -8.32 -18.65
C ALA A 88 -14.53 -7.58 -17.65
N ILE A 89 -14.21 -7.65 -16.36
CA ILE A 89 -14.94 -6.98 -15.29
C ILE A 89 -14.14 -5.76 -14.83
N PRO A 90 -14.63 -4.52 -15.00
CA PRO A 90 -13.98 -3.31 -14.49
C PRO A 90 -13.71 -3.40 -12.98
N TYR A 91 -12.60 -2.86 -12.53
CA TYR A 91 -12.20 -2.94 -11.13
C TYR A 91 -11.54 -1.65 -10.64
N THR A 92 -11.56 -1.48 -9.32
CA THR A 92 -10.98 -0.30 -8.66
C THR A 92 -9.46 -0.45 -8.46
N HIS A 93 -8.78 0.67 -8.18
CA HIS A 93 -7.36 0.77 -7.88
C HIS A 93 -6.46 0.48 -9.11
N SER A 94 -5.20 0.16 -8.85
CA SER A 94 -4.18 -0.03 -9.88
C SER A 94 -4.32 -1.35 -10.63
N GLY A 95 -3.80 -1.39 -11.86
CA GLY A 95 -3.85 -2.57 -12.71
C GLY A 95 -2.74 -3.59 -12.43
N VAL A 96 -2.67 -4.61 -13.29
CA VAL A 96 -1.78 -5.78 -13.15
C VAL A 96 -0.33 -5.35 -12.96
N LEU A 97 0.21 -4.58 -13.91
CA LEU A 97 1.63 -4.22 -13.91
C LEU A 97 2.00 -3.34 -12.71
N ALA A 98 1.21 -2.30 -12.45
CA ALA A 98 1.47 -1.37 -11.36
C ALA A 98 1.42 -2.07 -10.00
N SER A 99 0.44 -2.95 -9.78
CA SER A 99 0.31 -3.75 -8.55
C SER A 99 1.50 -4.71 -8.38
N SER A 100 1.88 -5.45 -9.42
CA SER A 100 3.03 -6.37 -9.36
C SER A 100 4.35 -5.65 -9.08
N LEU A 101 4.58 -4.49 -9.73
CA LEU A 101 5.77 -3.68 -9.48
C LEU A 101 5.77 -3.11 -8.07
N ALA A 102 4.66 -2.53 -7.61
CA ALA A 102 4.56 -1.91 -6.29
C ALA A 102 4.80 -2.91 -5.15
N MET A 103 4.32 -4.15 -5.30
CA MET A 103 4.57 -5.22 -4.32
C MET A 103 6.05 -5.57 -4.22
N HIS A 104 6.82 -5.47 -5.30
CA HIS A 104 8.23 -5.83 -5.35
C HIS A 104 9.12 -4.61 -5.07
N LYS A 105 9.51 -4.40 -3.80
CA LYS A 105 10.22 -3.20 -3.32
C LYS A 105 11.47 -2.85 -4.13
N GLU A 106 12.27 -3.84 -4.51
CA GLU A 106 13.49 -3.62 -5.25
C GLU A 106 13.20 -3.11 -6.68
N GLN A 107 12.24 -3.73 -7.40
CA GLN A 107 11.86 -3.27 -8.74
C GLN A 107 11.22 -1.87 -8.68
N THR A 108 10.36 -1.63 -7.69
CA THR A 108 9.81 -0.31 -7.42
C THR A 108 10.93 0.72 -7.30
N LYS A 109 11.91 0.50 -6.41
CA LYS A 109 13.03 1.43 -6.18
C LYS A 109 13.84 1.69 -7.44
N ARG A 110 14.15 0.67 -8.22
CA ARG A 110 14.86 0.82 -9.51
C ARG A 110 14.12 1.70 -10.49
N ILE A 111 12.80 1.56 -10.56
CA ILE A 111 11.96 2.35 -11.47
C ILE A 111 11.88 3.78 -10.99
N VAL A 112 11.42 4.01 -9.75
CA VAL A 112 11.15 5.36 -9.24
C VAL A 112 12.41 6.20 -9.16
N ALA A 113 13.59 5.60 -8.91
CA ALA A 113 14.87 6.29 -8.93
C ALA A 113 15.19 6.94 -10.29
N LYS A 114 14.81 6.30 -11.40
CA LYS A 114 14.97 6.88 -12.76
C LYS A 114 14.11 8.14 -12.97
N TYR A 115 13.09 8.33 -12.15
CA TYR A 115 12.23 9.52 -12.16
C TYR A 115 12.58 10.52 -11.06
N GLY A 116 13.79 10.39 -10.48
CA GLY A 116 14.33 11.31 -9.49
C GLY A 116 13.74 11.17 -8.08
N VAL A 117 13.05 10.07 -7.79
CA VAL A 117 12.61 9.76 -6.42
C VAL A 117 13.79 9.22 -5.61
N PRO A 118 14.12 9.84 -4.46
CA PRO A 118 15.26 9.41 -3.67
C PRO A 118 15.00 8.08 -2.98
N VAL A 119 15.85 7.10 -3.23
CA VAL A 119 15.77 5.75 -2.63
C VAL A 119 17.07 5.45 -1.88
N ALA A 120 16.99 4.63 -0.83
CA ALA A 120 18.17 4.06 -0.21
C ALA A 120 18.80 3.01 -1.13
N GLU A 121 20.12 2.96 -1.17
CA GLU A 121 20.82 1.86 -1.80
C GLU A 121 20.51 0.56 -1.07
N ALA A 122 20.23 -0.50 -1.80
CA ALA A 122 19.82 -1.78 -1.24
C ALA A 122 20.68 -2.92 -1.79
N LEU A 123 20.99 -3.87 -0.91
CA LEU A 123 21.62 -5.13 -1.27
C LEU A 123 20.56 -6.24 -1.27
N LEU A 124 20.63 -7.09 -2.29
CA LEU A 124 19.90 -8.36 -2.30
C LEU A 124 20.84 -9.47 -1.88
N VAL A 125 20.48 -10.18 -0.84
CA VAL A 125 21.30 -11.24 -0.25
C VAL A 125 20.42 -12.39 0.24
N THR A 126 20.97 -13.58 0.33
CA THR A 126 20.26 -14.68 0.99
C THR A 126 20.23 -14.48 2.52
N PRO A 127 19.24 -15.00 3.24
CA PRO A 127 19.25 -14.98 4.71
C PRO A 127 20.51 -15.60 5.29
N ALA A 128 21.05 -16.64 4.67
CA ALA A 128 22.30 -17.29 5.10
C ALA A 128 23.51 -16.35 5.01
N GLN A 129 23.64 -15.57 3.94
CA GLN A 129 24.70 -14.56 3.80
C GLN A 129 24.54 -13.46 4.85
N ALA A 130 23.30 -12.97 5.06
CA ALA A 130 23.03 -11.91 6.04
C ALA A 130 23.19 -12.36 7.50
N LEU A 131 23.13 -13.67 7.79
CA LEU A 131 23.39 -14.25 9.12
C LEU A 131 24.86 -14.55 9.36
N ALA A 132 25.63 -14.84 8.31
CA ALA A 132 27.05 -15.20 8.44
C ALA A 132 27.88 -14.04 8.99
N ASP A 133 27.61 -12.83 8.49
CA ASP A 133 28.25 -11.58 8.94
C ASP A 133 27.41 -10.37 8.53
N HIS A 134 27.73 -9.19 9.06
CA HIS A 134 27.11 -7.95 8.62
C HIS A 134 27.43 -7.67 7.15
N VAL A 135 26.40 -7.67 6.30
CA VAL A 135 26.53 -7.33 4.87
C VAL A 135 26.58 -5.83 4.61
N MET A 136 26.34 -5.05 5.66
CA MET A 136 26.33 -3.59 5.68
C MET A 136 26.66 -3.11 7.09
N SER A 137 27.28 -1.96 7.23
CA SER A 137 27.55 -1.36 8.55
C SER A 137 26.24 -1.02 9.28
N PRO A 138 26.03 -1.47 10.51
CA PRO A 138 24.87 -1.04 11.32
C PRO A 138 24.86 0.49 11.56
N PRO A 139 23.65 1.11 11.68
CA PRO A 139 22.34 0.48 11.69
C PRO A 139 21.80 0.24 10.27
N TYR A 140 21.14 -0.90 10.08
CA TYR A 140 20.49 -1.25 8.82
C TYR A 140 19.17 -2.01 9.01
N VAL A 141 18.38 -2.13 7.94
CA VAL A 141 17.11 -2.86 7.92
C VAL A 141 17.22 -4.04 6.96
N ALA A 142 16.88 -5.23 7.45
CA ALA A 142 16.69 -6.42 6.63
C ALA A 142 15.17 -6.71 6.54
N LYS A 143 14.66 -6.90 5.32
CA LYS A 143 13.22 -7.04 5.11
C LYS A 143 12.90 -7.92 3.89
N PRO A 144 11.67 -8.47 3.83
CA PRO A 144 11.20 -9.16 2.63
C PRO A 144 11.16 -8.21 1.43
N ILE A 145 11.39 -8.75 0.24
CA ILE A 145 11.29 -8.00 -1.01
C ILE A 145 9.83 -7.73 -1.39
N ALA A 146 8.92 -8.70 -1.13
CA ALA A 146 7.56 -8.70 -1.67
C ALA A 146 6.51 -9.06 -0.59
N GLU A 147 6.58 -8.40 0.57
CA GLU A 147 5.58 -8.53 1.63
C GLU A 147 5.08 -7.15 2.07
N GLY A 148 3.81 -7.11 2.51
CA GLY A 148 3.16 -5.92 3.05
C GLY A 148 3.27 -5.78 4.57
N SER A 149 2.64 -4.75 5.11
CA SER A 149 2.36 -4.54 6.55
C SER A 149 3.55 -4.68 7.50
N SER A 150 4.78 -4.38 7.07
CA SER A 150 6.01 -4.51 7.87
C SER A 150 6.30 -5.93 8.38
N VAL A 151 5.65 -6.95 7.81
CA VAL A 151 5.90 -8.36 8.17
C VAL A 151 7.35 -8.72 7.86
N GLY A 152 8.05 -9.30 8.84
CA GLY A 152 9.42 -9.77 8.68
C GLY A 152 10.49 -8.66 8.58
N VAL A 153 10.19 -7.43 8.96
CA VAL A 153 11.18 -6.35 9.03
C VAL A 153 12.05 -6.53 10.27
N VAL A 154 13.37 -6.55 10.10
CA VAL A 154 14.34 -6.67 11.17
C VAL A 154 15.29 -5.47 11.14
N ILE A 155 15.33 -4.70 12.22
CA ILE A 155 16.25 -3.57 12.39
C ILE A 155 17.49 -4.07 13.13
N VAL A 156 18.65 -3.89 12.52
CA VAL A 156 19.94 -4.14 13.14
C VAL A 156 20.46 -2.82 13.70
N LYS A 157 20.53 -2.73 15.04
CA LYS A 157 20.86 -1.50 15.75
C LYS A 157 22.36 -1.18 15.64
N GLU A 158 22.68 0.09 15.82
CA GLU A 158 24.07 0.54 15.94
C GLU A 158 24.78 -0.22 17.07
N GLY A 159 26.03 -0.59 16.85
CA GLY A 159 26.85 -1.35 17.81
C GLY A 159 26.47 -2.84 17.92
N ALA A 160 25.58 -3.36 17.11
CA ALA A 160 25.33 -4.80 17.06
C ALA A 160 26.60 -5.55 16.60
N ASN A 161 27.07 -6.49 17.43
CA ASN A 161 28.28 -7.28 17.14
C ASN A 161 28.04 -8.38 16.10
N ARG A 162 26.80 -8.83 15.96
CA ARG A 162 26.39 -9.89 15.03
C ARG A 162 24.97 -9.62 14.49
N PRO A 163 24.66 -10.10 13.28
CA PRO A 163 23.31 -10.07 12.76
C PRO A 163 22.32 -10.82 13.68
N PRO A 164 21.11 -10.29 13.92
CA PRO A 164 20.10 -10.97 14.72
C PRO A 164 19.59 -12.26 14.03
N GLU A 165 19.37 -13.32 14.81
CA GLU A 165 18.81 -14.60 14.31
C GLU A 165 17.45 -14.44 13.62
N ALA A 166 16.70 -13.38 13.96
CA ALA A 166 15.42 -13.06 13.33
C ALA A 166 15.52 -12.89 11.80
N ILE A 167 16.69 -12.51 11.28
CA ILE A 167 16.94 -12.40 9.82
C ILE A 167 16.69 -13.74 9.12
N GLY A 168 17.01 -14.87 9.75
CA GLY A 168 16.76 -16.21 9.20
C GLY A 168 15.28 -16.58 9.07
N ARG A 169 14.38 -15.78 9.63
CA ARG A 169 12.91 -16.00 9.58
C ARG A 169 12.20 -15.02 8.63
N ILE A 170 12.94 -14.13 7.99
CA ILE A 170 12.37 -13.17 7.02
C ILE A 170 11.80 -13.96 5.84
N PRO A 171 10.54 -13.71 5.43
CA PRO A 171 9.96 -14.32 4.24
C PRO A 171 10.82 -14.02 3.00
N VAL A 172 11.09 -15.04 2.20
CA VAL A 172 11.93 -14.93 1.01
C VAL A 172 11.11 -15.08 -0.27
N THR A 173 11.61 -14.49 -1.35
CA THR A 173 11.10 -14.72 -2.70
C THR A 173 11.53 -16.10 -3.24
N ARG A 174 11.10 -16.43 -4.47
CA ARG A 174 11.52 -17.62 -5.19
C ARG A 174 13.06 -17.73 -5.30
N ASP A 175 13.74 -16.59 -5.40
CA ASP A 175 15.19 -16.53 -5.55
C ASP A 175 15.94 -16.63 -4.21
N ASN A 176 15.20 -16.89 -3.11
CA ASN A 176 15.73 -17.03 -1.75
C ASN A 176 16.50 -15.78 -1.28
N GLU A 177 16.00 -14.59 -1.63
CA GLU A 177 16.62 -13.31 -1.30
C GLU A 177 15.76 -12.46 -0.36
N ILE A 178 16.45 -11.66 0.42
CA ILE A 178 15.92 -10.56 1.24
C ILE A 178 16.60 -9.26 0.82
N MET A 179 15.99 -8.13 1.14
CA MET A 179 16.56 -6.82 0.91
C MET A 179 17.16 -6.25 2.19
N VAL A 180 18.41 -5.75 2.09
CA VAL A 180 19.09 -5.06 3.18
C VAL A 180 19.40 -3.64 2.73
N GLU A 181 19.07 -2.65 3.57
CA GLU A 181 19.27 -1.23 3.28
C GLU A 181 19.65 -0.44 4.54
N PRO A 182 20.35 0.72 4.43
CA PRO A 182 20.65 1.55 5.58
C PRO A 182 19.39 1.95 6.34
N PHE A 183 19.44 1.92 7.66
CA PHE A 183 18.38 2.48 8.49
C PHE A 183 18.40 4.00 8.37
N ILE A 184 17.28 4.58 7.98
CA ILE A 184 17.12 6.04 7.90
C ILE A 184 16.41 6.50 9.18
N PRO A 185 17.07 7.25 10.05
CA PRO A 185 16.46 7.77 11.26
C PRO A 185 15.44 8.89 10.93
N GLY A 186 14.79 9.41 11.95
CA GLY A 186 13.89 10.55 11.84
C GLY A 186 12.41 10.14 11.65
N ARG A 187 11.65 10.97 10.94
CA ARG A 187 10.19 10.89 10.88
C ARG A 187 9.71 9.99 9.75
N GLU A 188 8.58 9.34 9.97
CA GLU A 188 7.89 8.57 8.94
C GLU A 188 6.74 9.40 8.38
N LEU A 189 6.85 9.73 7.09
CA LEU A 189 5.90 10.57 6.38
C LEU A 189 5.16 9.75 5.33
N THR A 190 3.84 9.92 5.25
CA THR A 190 3.04 9.29 4.21
C THR A 190 2.23 10.32 3.44
N CYS A 191 2.11 10.10 2.13
CA CYS A 191 1.37 10.97 1.23
C CYS A 191 0.65 10.13 0.18
N GLY A 192 -0.60 10.49 -0.13
CA GLY A 192 -1.42 9.78 -1.10
C GLY A 192 -1.56 10.51 -2.43
N VAL A 193 -2.05 9.75 -3.42
CA VAL A 193 -2.63 10.28 -4.65
C VAL A 193 -4.06 9.77 -4.73
N ILE A 194 -5.00 10.64 -5.07
CA ILE A 194 -6.40 10.30 -5.38
C ILE A 194 -6.67 10.80 -6.79
N GLY A 195 -6.78 9.87 -7.74
CA GLY A 195 -6.82 10.20 -9.16
C GLY A 195 -5.47 10.74 -9.66
N ASP A 196 -5.44 12.02 -9.96
CA ASP A 196 -4.25 12.76 -10.40
C ASP A 196 -3.77 13.80 -9.36
N LYS A 197 -4.44 13.86 -8.20
CA LYS A 197 -4.20 14.86 -7.16
C LYS A 197 -3.43 14.25 -6.00
N VAL A 198 -2.30 14.87 -5.69
CA VAL A 198 -1.53 14.56 -4.49
C VAL A 198 -2.24 15.14 -3.26
N THR A 199 -2.23 14.39 -2.16
CA THR A 199 -2.90 14.79 -0.91
C THR A 199 -2.01 15.66 0.01
N ALA A 200 -2.54 16.01 1.17
CA ALA A 200 -1.72 16.44 2.30
C ALA A 200 -0.80 15.26 2.76
N ILE A 201 0.06 15.55 3.72
CA ILE A 201 1.03 14.59 4.26
C ILE A 201 0.64 14.28 5.70
N ILE A 202 0.69 13.01 6.06
CA ILE A 202 0.59 12.55 7.45
C ILE A 202 1.99 12.26 7.97
N ASP A 203 2.28 12.72 9.19
CA ASP A 203 3.42 12.27 9.99
C ASP A 203 2.92 11.15 10.90
N ILE A 204 3.52 9.98 10.77
CA ILE A 204 3.17 8.78 11.52
C ILE A 204 4.12 8.68 12.71
N VAL A 205 3.57 8.88 13.92
CA VAL A 205 4.31 8.78 15.17
C VAL A 205 3.94 7.47 15.87
N ALA A 206 4.88 6.53 15.92
CA ALA A 206 4.69 5.29 16.66
C ALA A 206 4.46 5.57 18.16
N ALA A 207 3.64 4.74 18.84
CA ALA A 207 3.41 4.89 20.26
C ALA A 207 4.73 4.68 21.05
N GLY A 208 4.89 5.38 22.17
CA GLY A 208 6.15 5.62 22.87
C GLY A 208 6.99 4.41 23.35
N HIS A 209 6.52 3.18 23.16
CA HIS A 209 7.27 1.94 23.40
C HIS A 209 7.66 1.23 22.09
N LEU A 210 7.17 1.71 20.92
CA LEU A 210 7.44 1.16 19.61
C LEU A 210 8.45 2.06 18.88
N GLU A 211 9.62 1.52 18.57
CA GLU A 211 10.68 2.27 17.87
C GLU A 211 10.43 2.38 16.37
N PHE A 212 9.39 1.69 15.86
CA PHE A 212 9.11 1.59 14.44
C PHE A 212 7.60 1.39 14.19
N TYR A 213 7.11 1.82 13.02
CA TYR A 213 5.72 1.61 12.58
C TYR A 213 5.57 0.20 12.02
N ASP A 214 5.60 -0.79 12.91
CA ASP A 214 5.42 -2.21 12.59
C ASP A 214 3.95 -2.63 12.48
N TYR A 215 3.70 -3.92 12.36
CA TYR A 215 2.34 -4.47 12.26
C TYR A 215 1.48 -4.11 13.48
N GLU A 216 2.05 -4.17 14.68
CA GLU A 216 1.36 -3.83 15.92
C GLU A 216 1.03 -2.32 15.97
N ALA A 217 1.99 -1.48 15.61
CA ALA A 217 1.78 -0.03 15.52
C ALA A 217 0.73 0.36 14.46
N LYS A 218 0.56 -0.44 13.40
CA LYS A 218 -0.42 -0.19 12.33
C LYS A 218 -1.85 -0.56 12.71
N TYR A 219 -2.04 -1.64 13.47
CA TYR A 219 -3.36 -2.25 13.66
C TYR A 219 -3.83 -2.34 15.10
N ALA A 220 -2.94 -2.22 16.10
CA ALA A 220 -3.35 -2.17 17.49
C ALA A 220 -4.00 -0.83 17.84
N PRO A 221 -5.08 -0.80 18.66
CA PRO A 221 -5.66 0.45 19.12
C PRO A 221 -4.62 1.31 19.86
N GLY A 222 -4.39 2.54 19.36
CA GLY A 222 -3.39 3.44 19.95
C GLY A 222 -1.93 3.12 19.62
N GLY A 223 -1.66 2.21 18.65
CA GLY A 223 -0.30 1.84 18.22
C GLY A 223 0.46 2.95 17.50
N SER A 224 -0.25 3.91 16.93
CA SER A 224 0.33 5.11 16.30
C SER A 224 -0.58 6.33 16.45
N LYS A 225 0.02 7.50 16.29
CA LYS A 225 -0.68 8.79 16.18
C LYS A 225 -0.41 9.38 14.80
N HIS A 226 -1.46 9.83 14.14
CA HIS A 226 -1.38 10.53 12.87
C HIS A 226 -1.45 12.05 13.11
N ILE A 227 -0.47 12.78 12.59
CA ILE A 227 -0.47 14.24 12.59
C ILE A 227 -0.76 14.70 11.16
N LEU A 228 -1.97 15.24 10.96
CA LEU A 228 -2.46 15.68 9.65
C LEU A 228 -2.97 17.13 9.73
N PRO A 229 -2.44 18.09 8.95
CA PRO A 229 -1.25 17.93 8.12
C PRO A 229 0.04 17.77 8.95
N ALA A 230 1.04 17.11 8.39
CA ALA A 230 2.34 16.96 9.03
C ALA A 230 2.98 18.30 9.33
N ALA A 231 3.46 18.51 10.56
CA ALA A 231 4.19 19.71 10.95
C ALA A 231 5.65 19.64 10.49
N ILE A 232 5.89 19.87 9.18
CA ILE A 232 7.19 19.82 8.49
C ILE A 232 7.46 21.10 7.72
N PRO A 233 8.73 21.44 7.42
CA PRO A 233 9.07 22.58 6.59
C PRO A 233 8.45 22.50 5.19
N GLY A 234 8.06 23.63 4.61
CA GLY A 234 7.40 23.68 3.30
C GLY A 234 8.20 23.01 2.19
N HIS A 235 9.53 23.18 2.15
CA HIS A 235 10.39 22.55 1.16
C HIS A 235 10.42 21.01 1.27
N VAL A 236 10.25 20.46 2.48
CA VAL A 236 10.13 18.99 2.69
C VAL A 236 8.77 18.51 2.19
N ALA A 237 7.69 19.24 2.51
CA ALA A 237 6.34 18.92 2.04
C ALA A 237 6.27 18.91 0.50
N GLU A 238 6.83 19.91 -0.16
CA GLU A 238 6.91 19.96 -1.63
C GLU A 238 7.70 18.77 -2.22
N ARG A 239 8.80 18.37 -1.58
CA ARG A 239 9.59 17.19 -2.00
C ARG A 239 8.78 15.90 -1.87
N VAL A 240 8.15 15.68 -0.71
CA VAL A 240 7.30 14.49 -0.46
C VAL A 240 6.19 14.40 -1.50
N GLN A 241 5.43 15.49 -1.71
CA GLN A 241 4.32 15.53 -2.67
C GLN A 241 4.79 15.31 -4.11
N ARG A 242 5.88 15.96 -4.53
CA ARG A 242 6.46 15.78 -5.86
C ARG A 242 6.91 14.35 -6.10
N HIS A 243 7.59 13.71 -5.14
CA HIS A 243 8.08 12.36 -5.27
C HIS A 243 6.95 11.32 -5.20
N THR A 244 5.90 11.57 -4.40
CA THR A 244 4.68 10.76 -4.38
C THR A 244 4.02 10.72 -5.76
N LEU A 245 3.80 11.89 -6.38
CA LEU A 245 3.20 11.96 -7.71
C LEU A 245 4.11 11.35 -8.79
N ALA A 246 5.42 11.54 -8.68
CA ALA A 246 6.39 10.94 -9.60
C ALA A 246 6.38 9.40 -9.50
N ALA A 247 6.37 8.83 -8.30
CA ALA A 247 6.30 7.39 -8.09
C ALA A 247 4.99 6.79 -8.61
N HIS A 248 3.85 7.44 -8.30
CA HIS A 248 2.52 7.06 -8.80
C HIS A 248 2.51 6.95 -10.34
N LYS A 249 3.01 7.98 -11.02
CA LYS A 249 3.05 8.03 -12.48
C LYS A 249 4.07 7.07 -13.08
N ALA A 250 5.25 6.93 -12.46
CA ALA A 250 6.32 6.05 -12.95
C ALA A 250 5.91 4.58 -12.98
N LEU A 251 5.09 4.14 -12.02
CA LEU A 251 4.58 2.78 -11.96
C LEU A 251 3.27 2.58 -12.73
N GLY A 252 2.65 3.66 -13.21
CA GLY A 252 1.34 3.60 -13.88
C GLY A 252 0.19 3.31 -12.92
N CYS A 253 0.29 3.75 -11.67
CA CYS A 253 -0.79 3.59 -10.69
C CYS A 253 -2.07 4.31 -11.11
N ARG A 254 -3.20 3.83 -10.65
CA ARG A 254 -4.56 4.34 -10.90
C ARG A 254 -5.37 4.37 -9.61
N GLY A 255 -6.50 5.10 -9.65
CA GLY A 255 -7.37 5.23 -8.50
C GLY A 255 -6.68 5.94 -7.34
N VAL A 256 -6.30 5.19 -6.33
CA VAL A 256 -5.53 5.70 -5.19
C VAL A 256 -4.20 4.97 -5.07
N SER A 257 -3.19 5.66 -4.54
CA SER A 257 -1.95 5.06 -4.06
C SER A 257 -1.43 5.84 -2.87
N ARG A 258 -0.53 5.24 -2.08
CA ARG A 258 0.11 5.88 -0.94
C ARG A 258 1.60 5.58 -0.96
N CYS A 259 2.41 6.63 -0.86
CA CYS A 259 3.86 6.51 -0.73
C CYS A 259 4.29 6.78 0.70
N ASP A 260 5.20 5.97 1.19
CA ASP A 260 5.76 6.08 2.53
C ASP A 260 7.24 6.48 2.43
N PHE A 261 7.67 7.41 3.29
CA PHE A 261 9.01 8.01 3.29
C PHE A 261 9.60 8.03 4.70
N ARG A 262 10.94 8.05 4.78
CA ARG A 262 11.67 8.45 5.98
C ARG A 262 12.36 9.78 5.72
N TRP A 263 12.27 10.68 6.68
CA TRP A 263 12.94 11.97 6.64
C TRP A 263 13.84 12.15 7.86
N ASP A 264 15.16 12.13 7.61
CA ASP A 264 16.18 12.47 8.59
C ASP A 264 16.29 14.00 8.66
N GLU A 265 15.74 14.58 9.73
CA GLU A 265 15.73 16.02 9.94
C GLU A 265 17.15 16.59 10.09
N ALA A 266 18.06 15.85 10.71
CA ALA A 266 19.42 16.32 10.97
C ALA A 266 20.25 16.48 9.69
N LYS A 267 19.98 15.66 8.69
CA LYS A 267 20.67 15.68 7.39
C LYS A 267 19.83 16.26 6.26
N ASP A 268 18.58 16.64 6.54
CA ASP A 268 17.55 16.96 5.54
C ASP A 268 17.46 15.91 4.42
N GLN A 269 17.62 14.63 4.78
CA GLN A 269 17.59 13.50 3.87
C GLN A 269 16.20 12.89 3.83
N LEU A 270 15.54 12.97 2.67
CA LEU A 270 14.26 12.31 2.40
C LEU A 270 14.52 11.04 1.59
N VAL A 271 13.96 9.91 2.02
CA VAL A 271 14.11 8.61 1.36
C VAL A 271 12.75 7.95 1.21
N PHE A 272 12.43 7.52 -0.01
CA PHE A 272 11.24 6.74 -0.34
C PHE A 272 11.41 5.29 0.15
N LEU A 273 10.39 4.77 0.83
CA LEU A 273 10.36 3.40 1.31
C LEU A 273 9.63 2.46 0.35
N GLU A 274 8.37 2.78 0.08
CA GLU A 274 7.47 1.96 -0.73
C GLU A 274 6.27 2.76 -1.25
N ILE A 275 5.53 2.17 -2.19
CA ILE A 275 4.22 2.63 -2.64
C ILE A 275 3.20 1.52 -2.50
N ASN A 276 2.04 1.84 -1.94
CA ASN A 276 0.90 0.95 -1.81
C ASN A 276 -0.14 1.30 -2.87
N THR A 277 -0.50 0.33 -3.70
CA THR A 277 -1.53 0.47 -4.74
C THR A 277 -2.92 0.06 -4.26
N GLN A 278 -2.98 -0.62 -3.12
CA GLN A 278 -4.20 -1.09 -2.47
C GLN A 278 -4.17 -0.74 -0.97
N PRO A 279 -4.10 0.56 -0.62
CA PRO A 279 -4.00 0.97 0.78
C PRO A 279 -5.24 0.57 1.58
N GLY A 280 -5.10 0.44 2.90
CA GLY A 280 -6.20 0.15 3.80
C GLY A 280 -7.37 1.11 3.61
N MET A 281 -8.59 0.58 3.65
CA MET A 281 -9.82 1.29 3.33
C MET A 281 -10.86 1.17 4.46
N THR A 282 -10.41 1.26 5.71
CA THR A 282 -11.31 1.53 6.84
C THR A 282 -11.44 3.06 7.04
N PRO A 283 -12.48 3.59 7.68
CA PRO A 283 -12.64 5.02 7.92
C PRO A 283 -11.45 5.68 8.65
N THR A 284 -10.69 4.89 9.42
CA THR A 284 -9.49 5.33 10.15
C THR A 284 -8.19 5.01 9.44
N SER A 285 -8.23 4.52 8.20
CA SER A 285 -7.04 4.27 7.38
C SER A 285 -6.52 5.56 6.75
N LEU A 286 -5.23 5.58 6.42
CA LEU A 286 -4.51 6.78 5.96
C LEU A 286 -5.11 7.43 4.70
N ILE A 287 -5.52 6.67 3.70
CA ILE A 287 -6.13 7.25 2.49
C ILE A 287 -7.53 7.84 2.76
N PRO A 288 -8.45 7.17 3.45
CA PRO A 288 -9.69 7.79 3.91
C PRO A 288 -9.49 9.05 4.74
N GLU A 289 -8.50 9.06 5.65
CA GLU A 289 -8.16 10.23 6.47
C GLU A 289 -7.66 11.40 5.60
N LEU A 290 -6.78 11.13 4.63
CA LEU A 290 -6.30 12.11 3.65
C LEU A 290 -7.44 12.63 2.76
N GLY A 291 -8.36 11.73 2.35
CA GLY A 291 -9.56 12.10 1.61
C GLY A 291 -10.49 13.03 2.40
N ALA A 292 -10.72 12.69 3.68
CA ALA A 292 -11.52 13.53 4.59
C ALA A 292 -10.90 14.92 4.78
N HIS A 293 -9.59 15.00 4.93
CA HIS A 293 -8.85 16.26 4.99
C HIS A 293 -9.00 17.10 3.70
N ALA A 294 -9.10 16.45 2.56
CA ALA A 294 -9.36 17.09 1.26
C ALA A 294 -10.86 17.40 1.02
N GLY A 295 -11.73 17.19 2.01
CA GLY A 295 -13.17 17.45 1.93
C GLY A 295 -14.01 16.35 1.30
N MET A 296 -13.47 15.13 1.16
CA MET A 296 -14.17 13.97 0.58
C MET A 296 -14.56 13.00 1.70
N SER A 297 -15.86 12.75 1.91
CA SER A 297 -16.30 11.74 2.88
C SER A 297 -15.86 10.34 2.46
N PHE A 298 -15.84 9.38 3.39
CA PHE A 298 -15.50 7.99 3.07
C PHE A 298 -16.46 7.39 2.02
N GLY A 299 -17.77 7.66 2.13
CA GLY A 299 -18.75 7.26 1.12
C GLY A 299 -18.45 7.85 -0.25
N GLN A 300 -18.13 9.15 -0.31
CA GLN A 300 -17.74 9.81 -1.56
C GLN A 300 -16.46 9.20 -2.17
N LEU A 301 -15.48 8.86 -1.34
CA LEU A 301 -14.22 8.24 -1.80
C LEU A 301 -14.48 6.87 -2.42
N VAL A 302 -15.21 5.97 -1.76
CA VAL A 302 -15.49 4.65 -2.30
C VAL A 302 -16.41 4.70 -3.54
N ALA A 303 -17.37 5.64 -3.57
CA ALA A 303 -18.21 5.88 -4.74
C ALA A 303 -17.40 6.42 -5.92
N TRP A 304 -16.43 7.30 -5.65
CA TRP A 304 -15.51 7.81 -6.67
C TRP A 304 -14.63 6.69 -7.24
N LEU A 305 -14.09 5.80 -6.40
CA LEU A 305 -13.32 4.64 -6.83
C LEU A 305 -14.14 3.71 -7.75
N VAL A 306 -15.42 3.50 -7.45
CA VAL A 306 -16.32 2.73 -8.34
C VAL A 306 -16.53 3.44 -9.68
N ALA A 307 -16.64 4.77 -9.68
CA ALA A 307 -16.78 5.55 -10.90
C ALA A 307 -15.48 5.58 -11.74
N ASP A 308 -14.31 5.52 -11.09
CA ASP A 308 -12.99 5.45 -11.74
C ASP A 308 -12.68 4.04 -12.29
N ALA A 309 -13.39 3.00 -11.83
CA ALA A 309 -13.13 1.61 -12.19
C ALA A 309 -13.17 1.39 -13.72
N SER A 310 -12.18 0.69 -14.24
CA SER A 310 -12.06 0.38 -15.67
C SER A 310 -11.26 -0.91 -15.89
N LEU A 311 -11.14 -1.30 -17.16
CA LEU A 311 -10.21 -2.30 -17.65
C LEU A 311 -8.95 -1.62 -18.24
N ASN A 312 -7.94 -2.41 -18.55
CA ASN A 312 -6.66 -1.95 -19.12
C ASN A 312 -5.96 -0.91 -18.23
N ARG A 313 -5.95 -1.19 -16.96
CA ARG A 313 -5.35 -0.32 -15.94
C ARG A 313 -3.84 -0.54 -15.79
#